data_388f5466f31604716b5bd61109f9bfdf
#
_entry.id   388f5466f31604716b5bd61109f9bfdf
#
_cell.length_a   1.000
_cell.length_b   1.000
_cell.length_c   1.000
_cell.angle_alpha   90.00
_cell.angle_beta   90.00
_cell.angle_gamma   90.00
#
_symmetry.space_group_name_H-M   'P 1'
#
loop_
_entity.id
_entity.type
_entity.pdbx_description
1 polymer ?
#
loop_
_entity_poly.entity_id
_entity_poly.type
_entity_poly.pdbx_seq_one_letter_code
_entity_poly.pdbx_strand_id
1 'polypeptide(L)'
;MKKTVALHNLGCKVNAYELEAIQQLLENRGYEIVPFAPGADVYIINTCTVTNIADRKSRQMLHKAKKMNPDAVVVACGCYVQAAGEKLEEDTAIDLIIGNNKKKDLVDILENFLAEREDGGKPSDAEGKSFLVDMTHNREYETLSISKTAEHTRAFLKVQDGCNQFCTYCIIPYARGRVRSRRQSDVVEEVKRLAEAGYQEVVLTGIHLSSYGLDFPEGEKETLLDLIRAVDAVDGIRRIRLGSLEPGIITEEFAEAIAAMPKVCPHFHLSLQSGSNGTLKRMNRKYTAEEYKHKCDLLRKVYGNPALTTDVIVGFPQESEEEFEESRAFVEDIHFFETHIFKYSRREGTRAAAMTGQIPEQEKTKRSHVLLELDERRRQEYMEGFLGKELEVLMEEEVEIDGVHYWTGHTREYLRVAVLSEENLMNQMVLVTPARIHGKDCLM
;
A
#
# COMPACT_ATOMS: atom_id res chain seq x y z
N MET A 1 -21.91 -27.84 -8.57
CA MET A 1 -21.68 -26.48 -9.09
C MET A 1 -20.35 -25.96 -8.52
N LYS A 2 -19.60 -25.15 -9.29
CA LYS A 2 -18.43 -24.46 -8.71
C LYS A 2 -18.90 -23.48 -7.64
N LYS A 3 -18.24 -23.45 -6.48
CA LYS A 3 -18.54 -22.45 -5.45
C LYS A 3 -18.00 -21.08 -5.89
N THR A 4 -18.80 -20.05 -5.69
CA THR A 4 -18.50 -18.66 -6.07
C THR A 4 -17.88 -17.90 -4.91
N VAL A 5 -16.83 -17.11 -5.18
CA VAL A 5 -16.13 -16.31 -4.18
C VAL A 5 -16.06 -14.86 -4.61
N ALA A 6 -16.49 -13.96 -3.74
CA ALA A 6 -16.34 -12.52 -3.90
C ALA A 6 -15.23 -11.98 -2.97
N LEU A 7 -14.32 -11.22 -3.55
CA LEU A 7 -13.16 -10.67 -2.85
C LEU A 7 -13.31 -9.17 -2.63
N HIS A 8 -12.85 -8.65 -1.48
CA HIS A 8 -12.82 -7.22 -1.23
C HIS A 8 -11.53 -6.81 -0.52
N ASN A 9 -10.81 -5.84 -1.09
CA ASN A 9 -9.59 -5.30 -0.53
C ASN A 9 -9.84 -3.98 0.21
N LEU A 10 -9.31 -3.89 1.43
CA LEU A 10 -9.20 -2.65 2.19
C LEU A 10 -7.73 -2.45 2.58
N GLY A 11 -7.20 -1.25 2.33
CA GLY A 11 -5.88 -0.88 2.83
C GLY A 11 -4.83 -0.60 1.76
N CYS A 12 -3.62 -1.10 1.97
CA CYS A 12 -2.41 -0.72 1.24
C CYS A 12 -2.08 -1.69 0.08
N LYS A 13 -1.03 -1.35 -0.67
CA LYS A 13 -0.50 -2.17 -1.77
C LYS A 13 -0.10 -3.58 -1.34
N VAL A 14 0.35 -3.76 -0.08
CA VAL A 14 0.63 -5.09 0.49
C VAL A 14 -0.64 -5.92 0.61
N ASN A 15 -1.75 -5.31 1.09
CA ASN A 15 -3.04 -6.00 1.15
C ASN A 15 -3.57 -6.34 -0.25
N ALA A 16 -3.35 -5.47 -1.24
CA ALA A 16 -3.75 -5.74 -2.63
C ALA A 16 -3.01 -6.97 -3.16
N TYR A 17 -1.68 -7.00 -3.05
CA TYR A 17 -0.88 -8.18 -3.43
C TYR A 17 -1.35 -9.46 -2.74
N GLU A 18 -1.59 -9.40 -1.42
CA GLU A 18 -2.03 -10.57 -0.65
C GLU A 18 -3.40 -11.08 -1.14
N LEU A 19 -4.32 -10.18 -1.50
CA LEU A 19 -5.64 -10.56 -2.01
C LEU A 19 -5.56 -11.16 -3.43
N GLU A 20 -4.70 -10.63 -4.30
CA GLU A 20 -4.45 -11.19 -5.63
C GLU A 20 -3.84 -12.60 -5.54
N ALA A 21 -2.93 -12.83 -4.60
CA ALA A 21 -2.38 -14.15 -4.35
C ALA A 21 -3.46 -15.13 -3.83
N ILE A 22 -4.32 -14.70 -2.90
CA ILE A 22 -5.47 -15.49 -2.43
C ILE A 22 -6.40 -15.83 -3.61
N GLN A 23 -6.68 -14.87 -4.48
CA GLN A 23 -7.51 -15.10 -5.68
C GLN A 23 -6.94 -16.23 -6.54
N GLN A 24 -5.63 -16.21 -6.82
CA GLN A 24 -5.01 -17.28 -7.61
C GLN A 24 -5.04 -18.64 -6.92
N LEU A 25 -4.86 -18.68 -5.59
CA LEU A 25 -5.01 -19.92 -4.83
C LEU A 25 -6.43 -20.49 -4.97
N LEU A 26 -7.46 -19.66 -4.92
CA LEU A 26 -8.86 -20.05 -5.10
C LEU A 26 -9.14 -20.52 -6.54
N GLU A 27 -8.69 -19.77 -7.54
CA GLU A 27 -8.84 -20.14 -8.97
C GLU A 27 -8.19 -21.51 -9.25
N ASN A 28 -6.99 -21.77 -8.71
CA ASN A 28 -6.28 -23.04 -8.84
C ASN A 28 -7.02 -24.22 -8.19
N ARG A 29 -7.86 -23.97 -7.18
CA ARG A 29 -8.75 -24.96 -6.53
C ARG A 29 -10.12 -25.05 -7.20
N GLY A 30 -10.34 -24.28 -8.29
CA GLY A 30 -11.54 -24.34 -9.12
C GLY A 30 -12.71 -23.50 -8.63
N TYR A 31 -12.50 -22.58 -7.69
CA TYR A 31 -13.48 -21.56 -7.34
C TYR A 31 -13.71 -20.60 -8.51
N GLU A 32 -14.90 -20.03 -8.59
CA GLU A 32 -15.25 -18.97 -9.53
C GLU A 32 -15.23 -17.62 -8.82
N ILE A 33 -14.41 -16.70 -9.30
CA ILE A 33 -14.34 -15.35 -8.73
C ILE A 33 -15.44 -14.49 -9.36
N VAL A 34 -16.25 -13.90 -8.50
CA VAL A 34 -17.41 -13.07 -8.89
C VAL A 34 -17.30 -11.66 -8.28
N PRO A 35 -17.99 -10.66 -8.86
CA PRO A 35 -18.05 -9.32 -8.29
C PRO A 35 -18.55 -9.33 -6.83
N PHE A 36 -18.09 -8.37 -6.02
CA PHE A 36 -18.54 -8.21 -4.64
C PHE A 36 -19.99 -7.66 -4.59
N ALA A 37 -20.93 -8.56 -4.86
CA ALA A 37 -22.36 -8.31 -4.99
C ALA A 37 -23.15 -9.45 -4.31
N PRO A 38 -24.48 -9.30 -4.08
CA PRO A 38 -25.31 -10.37 -3.53
C PRO A 38 -25.24 -11.67 -4.36
N GLY A 39 -25.19 -12.82 -3.69
CA GLY A 39 -25.31 -14.15 -4.32
C GLY A 39 -24.04 -14.99 -4.32
N ALA A 40 -22.88 -14.47 -3.89
CA ALA A 40 -21.69 -15.31 -3.71
C ALA A 40 -21.86 -16.30 -2.55
N ASP A 41 -21.24 -17.49 -2.69
CA ASP A 41 -21.22 -18.51 -1.64
C ASP A 41 -20.24 -18.17 -0.51
N VAL A 42 -19.16 -17.45 -0.87
CA VAL A 42 -18.09 -17.03 0.04
C VAL A 42 -17.74 -15.58 -0.19
N TYR A 43 -17.56 -14.82 0.86
CA TYR A 43 -17.00 -13.47 0.82
C TYR A 43 -15.71 -13.41 1.61
N ILE A 44 -14.61 -12.98 0.99
CA ILE A 44 -13.31 -12.80 1.64
C ILE A 44 -12.96 -11.31 1.67
N ILE A 45 -12.78 -10.76 2.86
CA ILE A 45 -12.46 -9.36 3.07
C ILE A 45 -11.07 -9.23 3.68
N ASN A 46 -10.11 -8.71 2.91
CA ASN A 46 -8.77 -8.37 3.42
C ASN A 46 -8.82 -6.99 4.06
N THR A 47 -8.70 -6.95 5.37
CA THR A 47 -9.02 -5.82 6.24
C THR A 47 -7.81 -4.94 6.56
N CYS A 48 -8.07 -3.65 6.87
CA CYS A 48 -7.08 -2.66 7.24
C CYS A 48 -7.34 -2.09 8.63
N THR A 49 -6.26 -1.67 9.33
CA THR A 49 -6.31 -1.14 10.70
C THR A 49 -5.44 0.12 10.93
N VAL A 50 -4.93 0.77 9.88
CA VAL A 50 -4.04 1.94 10.06
C VAL A 50 -4.73 3.14 10.73
N THR A 51 -6.06 3.28 10.58
CA THR A 51 -6.86 4.32 11.23
C THR A 51 -8.16 3.76 11.81
N ASN A 52 -8.80 4.49 12.73
CA ASN A 52 -10.14 4.12 13.24
C ASN A 52 -11.21 4.09 12.13
N ILE A 53 -11.05 4.93 11.10
CA ILE A 53 -11.91 4.90 9.92
C ILE A 53 -11.73 3.60 9.14
N ALA A 54 -10.49 3.13 9.01
CA ALA A 54 -10.21 1.86 8.34
C ALA A 54 -10.83 0.67 9.10
N ASP A 55 -10.75 0.65 10.43
CA ASP A 55 -11.41 -0.37 11.27
C ASP A 55 -12.93 -0.35 11.07
N ARG A 56 -13.51 0.85 11.08
CA ARG A 56 -14.95 1.00 10.87
C ARG A 56 -15.38 0.50 9.49
N LYS A 57 -14.63 0.85 8.44
CA LYS A 57 -14.87 0.35 7.07
C LYS A 57 -14.72 -1.17 7.01
N SER A 58 -13.72 -1.75 7.66
CA SER A 58 -13.51 -3.20 7.73
C SER A 58 -14.74 -3.90 8.32
N ARG A 59 -15.21 -3.46 9.49
CA ARG A 59 -16.45 -4.00 10.10
C ARG A 59 -17.68 -3.83 9.21
N GLN A 60 -17.84 -2.65 8.62
CA GLN A 60 -18.98 -2.38 7.73
C GLN A 60 -19.02 -3.32 6.53
N MET A 61 -17.85 -3.63 5.93
CA MET A 61 -17.80 -4.54 4.78
C MET A 61 -18.07 -5.98 5.18
N LEU A 62 -17.58 -6.45 6.33
CA LEU A 62 -17.88 -7.78 6.87
C LEU A 62 -19.38 -7.96 7.12
N HIS A 63 -20.00 -7.02 7.83
CA HIS A 63 -21.45 -7.04 8.06
C HIS A 63 -22.27 -6.87 6.78
N LYS A 64 -21.79 -6.08 5.81
CA LYS A 64 -22.43 -5.95 4.50
C LYS A 64 -22.42 -7.28 3.75
N ALA A 65 -21.30 -8.02 3.74
CA ALA A 65 -21.20 -9.32 3.12
C ALA A 65 -22.23 -10.30 3.69
N LYS A 66 -22.32 -10.42 5.02
CA LYS A 66 -23.32 -11.29 5.68
C LYS A 66 -24.76 -10.88 5.40
N LYS A 67 -25.01 -9.58 5.25
CA LYS A 67 -26.36 -9.07 4.89
C LYS A 67 -26.71 -9.37 3.42
N MET A 68 -25.72 -9.37 2.52
CA MET A 68 -25.96 -9.65 1.09
C MET A 68 -26.34 -11.12 0.85
N ASN A 69 -25.77 -12.04 1.59
CA ASN A 69 -26.14 -13.46 1.60
C ASN A 69 -25.95 -14.03 3.02
N PRO A 70 -27.02 -14.19 3.83
CA PRO A 70 -26.93 -14.73 5.19
C PRO A 70 -26.37 -16.15 5.28
N ASP A 71 -26.51 -16.94 4.22
CA ASP A 71 -26.04 -18.31 4.14
C ASP A 71 -24.58 -18.43 3.66
N ALA A 72 -24.01 -17.34 3.14
CA ALA A 72 -22.62 -17.33 2.70
C ALA A 72 -21.63 -17.45 3.87
N VAL A 73 -20.45 -18.00 3.56
CA VAL A 73 -19.32 -17.99 4.46
C VAL A 73 -18.59 -16.64 4.33
N VAL A 74 -18.45 -15.92 5.45
CA VAL A 74 -17.72 -14.65 5.51
C VAL A 74 -16.37 -14.88 6.17
N VAL A 75 -15.30 -14.69 5.40
CA VAL A 75 -13.90 -14.82 5.82
C VAL A 75 -13.32 -13.44 6.04
N ALA A 76 -12.90 -13.15 7.25
CA ALA A 76 -12.16 -11.95 7.60
C ALA A 76 -10.67 -12.25 7.69
N CYS A 77 -9.83 -11.49 6.96
CA CYS A 77 -8.37 -11.58 7.07
C CYS A 77 -7.71 -10.21 7.13
N GLY A 78 -6.41 -10.15 7.39
CA GLY A 78 -5.63 -8.92 7.33
C GLY A 78 -5.39 -8.22 8.66
N CYS A 79 -4.96 -6.94 8.57
CA CYS A 79 -4.41 -6.22 9.72
C CYS A 79 -5.43 -5.90 10.82
N TYR A 80 -6.69 -5.59 10.46
CA TYR A 80 -7.73 -5.34 11.46
C TYR A 80 -8.03 -6.60 12.26
N VAL A 81 -8.15 -7.73 11.57
CA VAL A 81 -8.37 -9.03 12.19
C VAL A 81 -7.26 -9.38 13.17
N GLN A 82 -6.02 -9.23 12.75
CA GLN A 82 -4.86 -9.51 13.61
C GLN A 82 -4.78 -8.58 14.83
N ALA A 83 -5.14 -7.30 14.66
CA ALA A 83 -5.08 -6.31 15.75
C ALA A 83 -6.27 -6.41 16.73
N ALA A 84 -7.46 -6.78 16.23
CA ALA A 84 -8.66 -6.95 17.07
C ALA A 84 -8.64 -8.28 17.85
N GLY A 85 -7.97 -9.30 17.30
CA GLY A 85 -7.77 -10.59 17.96
C GLY A 85 -9.10 -11.30 18.29
N GLU A 86 -9.10 -11.97 19.41
CA GLU A 86 -10.23 -12.78 19.91
C GLU A 86 -11.55 -12.01 20.06
N LYS A 87 -11.49 -10.66 20.16
CA LYS A 87 -12.71 -9.82 20.23
C LYS A 87 -13.65 -10.00 19.03
N LEU A 88 -13.13 -10.51 17.90
CA LEU A 88 -13.96 -10.76 16.70
C LEU A 88 -14.67 -12.12 16.72
N GLU A 89 -14.31 -13.00 17.62
CA GLU A 89 -14.91 -14.34 17.70
C GLU A 89 -16.40 -14.28 18.08
N GLU A 90 -16.80 -13.24 18.83
CA GLU A 90 -18.19 -12.99 19.19
C GLU A 90 -19.01 -12.35 18.05
N ASP A 91 -18.35 -11.87 16.97
CA ASP A 91 -19.05 -11.25 15.82
C ASP A 91 -19.69 -12.34 14.95
N THR A 92 -21.00 -12.43 15.00
CA THR A 92 -21.80 -13.43 14.27
C THR A 92 -21.83 -13.20 12.75
N ALA A 93 -21.36 -12.05 12.28
CA ALA A 93 -21.23 -11.77 10.84
C ALA A 93 -19.99 -12.41 10.22
N ILE A 94 -19.08 -12.95 11.01
CA ILE A 94 -17.82 -13.53 10.57
C ILE A 94 -17.83 -15.04 10.87
N ASP A 95 -17.62 -15.85 9.85
CA ASP A 95 -17.55 -17.29 9.97
C ASP A 95 -16.10 -17.80 10.17
N LEU A 96 -15.11 -17.16 9.50
CA LEU A 96 -13.69 -17.49 9.62
C LEU A 96 -12.83 -16.25 9.86
N ILE A 97 -11.90 -16.34 10.80
CA ILE A 97 -10.96 -15.29 11.21
C ILE A 97 -9.54 -15.76 10.91
N ILE A 98 -8.88 -15.13 9.89
CA ILE A 98 -7.55 -15.55 9.44
C ILE A 98 -6.55 -14.42 9.63
N GLY A 99 -5.60 -14.60 10.53
CA GLY A 99 -4.56 -13.63 10.85
C GLY A 99 -3.55 -13.41 9.73
N ASN A 100 -2.68 -12.44 9.94
CA ASN A 100 -1.49 -12.27 9.10
C ASN A 100 -0.57 -13.49 9.26
N ASN A 101 0.16 -13.84 8.19
CA ASN A 101 1.01 -15.05 8.14
C ASN A 101 0.24 -16.38 8.17
N LYS A 102 -1.08 -16.35 7.84
CA LYS A 102 -1.95 -17.53 7.67
C LYS A 102 -2.75 -17.49 6.37
N LYS A 103 -2.49 -16.50 5.52
CA LYS A 103 -3.21 -16.32 4.25
C LYS A 103 -2.83 -17.40 3.22
N LYS A 104 -1.60 -17.94 3.30
CA LYS A 104 -1.17 -19.07 2.46
C LYS A 104 -2.02 -20.32 2.69
N ASP A 105 -2.52 -20.50 3.92
CA ASP A 105 -3.32 -21.64 4.34
C ASP A 105 -4.84 -21.38 4.19
N LEU A 106 -5.25 -20.17 3.74
CA LEU A 106 -6.65 -19.72 3.74
C LEU A 106 -7.58 -20.68 3.00
N VAL A 107 -7.16 -21.17 1.83
CA VAL A 107 -8.01 -22.02 1.00
C VAL A 107 -8.22 -23.39 1.67
N ASP A 108 -7.18 -23.98 2.24
CA ASP A 108 -7.28 -25.26 2.96
C ASP A 108 -8.18 -25.11 4.21
N ILE A 109 -8.04 -23.99 4.94
CA ILE A 109 -8.90 -23.67 6.10
C ILE A 109 -10.36 -23.54 5.66
N LEU A 110 -10.61 -22.82 4.55
CA LEU A 110 -11.95 -22.63 4.02
C LEU A 110 -12.58 -23.96 3.57
N GLU A 111 -11.84 -24.81 2.87
CA GLU A 111 -12.32 -26.11 2.39
C GLU A 111 -12.67 -27.03 3.56
N ASN A 112 -11.85 -27.09 4.60
CA ASN A 112 -12.14 -27.86 5.84
C ASN A 112 -13.42 -27.36 6.50
N PHE A 113 -13.57 -26.04 6.66
CA PHE A 113 -14.77 -25.43 7.25
C PHE A 113 -16.03 -25.75 6.43
N LEU A 114 -15.93 -25.69 5.10
CA LEU A 114 -17.08 -26.01 4.23
C LEU A 114 -17.47 -27.49 4.31
N ALA A 115 -16.50 -28.41 4.41
CA ALA A 115 -16.74 -29.83 4.56
C ALA A 115 -17.46 -30.16 5.89
N GLU A 116 -16.98 -29.59 7.01
CA GLU A 116 -17.63 -29.74 8.32
C GLU A 116 -19.08 -29.24 8.32
N ARG A 117 -19.34 -28.14 7.60
CA ARG A 117 -20.67 -27.55 7.48
C ARG A 117 -21.63 -28.44 6.66
N GLU A 118 -21.13 -29.10 5.61
CA GLU A 118 -21.91 -30.01 4.77
C GLU A 118 -22.27 -31.31 5.51
N ASP A 119 -21.41 -31.80 6.41
CA ASP A 119 -21.66 -32.99 7.24
C ASP A 119 -22.65 -32.73 8.38
N GLY A 120 -23.28 -31.57 8.46
CA GLY A 120 -24.28 -31.20 9.47
C GLY A 120 -23.69 -30.90 10.85
N GLY A 121 -22.38 -30.80 10.95
CA GLY A 121 -21.68 -30.25 12.11
C GLY A 121 -21.99 -28.75 12.22
N LYS A 122 -22.46 -28.31 13.41
CA LYS A 122 -22.25 -26.91 13.74
C LYS A 122 -20.73 -26.77 13.81
N PRO A 123 -20.11 -25.75 13.14
CA PRO A 123 -18.69 -25.47 13.35
C PRO A 123 -18.50 -25.41 14.86
N SER A 124 -17.71 -26.34 15.38
CA SER A 124 -17.49 -26.47 16.82
C SER A 124 -16.87 -25.17 17.32
N ASP A 125 -17.30 -24.79 18.50
CA ASP A 125 -16.81 -23.74 19.39
C ASP A 125 -15.54 -22.99 18.96
N ALA A 126 -15.30 -21.78 19.45
CA ALA A 126 -14.28 -20.78 19.11
C ALA A 126 -12.90 -21.28 18.55
N GLU A 127 -12.49 -22.50 18.86
CA GLU A 127 -11.23 -23.11 18.37
C GLU A 127 -11.19 -23.36 16.85
N GLY A 128 -12.34 -23.54 16.17
CA GLY A 128 -12.43 -23.78 14.72
C GLY A 128 -12.67 -22.52 13.87
N LYS A 129 -12.95 -21.36 14.50
CA LYS A 129 -13.27 -20.11 13.81
C LYS A 129 -12.07 -19.19 13.61
N SER A 130 -11.07 -19.24 14.48
CA SER A 130 -9.99 -18.25 14.59
C SER A 130 -8.62 -18.86 14.38
N PHE A 131 -7.90 -18.37 13.37
CA PHE A 131 -6.56 -18.80 12.97
C PHE A 131 -5.60 -17.61 13.06
N LEU A 132 -5.32 -17.18 14.29
CA LEU A 132 -4.39 -16.07 14.57
C LEU A 132 -3.00 -16.60 14.90
N VAL A 133 -1.97 -15.85 14.52
CA VAL A 133 -0.58 -16.16 14.84
C VAL A 133 -0.03 -15.07 15.77
N ASP A 134 0.74 -15.45 16.77
CA ASP A 134 1.51 -14.47 17.55
C ASP A 134 2.59 -13.82 16.69
N MET A 135 2.28 -12.63 16.21
CA MET A 135 3.18 -11.85 15.32
C MET A 135 4.42 -11.32 16.04
N THR A 136 4.45 -11.32 17.38
CA THR A 136 5.59 -10.85 18.16
C THR A 136 6.82 -11.73 17.97
N HIS A 137 6.61 -13.04 17.90
CA HIS A 137 7.66 -14.06 17.80
C HIS A 137 7.81 -14.64 16.40
N ASN A 138 6.87 -14.37 15.48
CA ASN A 138 6.94 -14.89 14.12
C ASN A 138 8.10 -14.25 13.34
N ARG A 139 8.98 -15.09 12.78
CA ARG A 139 10.14 -14.70 11.97
C ARG A 139 10.05 -15.21 10.52
N GLU A 140 9.07 -16.05 10.22
CA GLU A 140 8.90 -16.61 8.90
C GLU A 140 8.21 -15.60 7.97
N TYR A 141 8.77 -15.38 6.79
CA TYR A 141 8.11 -14.65 5.73
C TYR A 141 6.99 -15.50 5.15
N GLU A 142 5.78 -14.96 5.05
CA GLU A 142 4.64 -15.66 4.43
C GLU A 142 4.82 -15.67 2.91
N THR A 143 5.14 -16.84 2.36
CA THR A 143 5.34 -17.01 0.92
C THR A 143 3.98 -17.04 0.22
N LEU A 144 3.67 -15.98 -0.48
CA LEU A 144 2.60 -15.84 -1.44
C LEU A 144 3.23 -15.47 -2.78
N SER A 145 2.61 -15.82 -3.88
CA SER A 145 3.09 -15.45 -5.23
C SER A 145 1.93 -15.20 -6.17
N ILE A 146 2.17 -14.34 -7.14
CA ILE A 146 1.24 -14.05 -8.23
C ILE A 146 1.89 -14.41 -9.57
N SER A 147 1.10 -14.88 -10.53
CA SER A 147 1.55 -15.11 -11.90
C SER A 147 0.85 -14.18 -12.90
N LYS A 148 -0.30 -13.65 -12.50
CA LYS A 148 -1.05 -12.61 -13.19
C LYS A 148 -1.86 -11.82 -12.17
N THR A 149 -2.18 -10.58 -12.48
CA THR A 149 -3.13 -9.77 -11.72
C THR A 149 -4.44 -9.69 -12.51
N ALA A 150 -5.58 -9.59 -11.81
CA ALA A 150 -6.88 -9.68 -12.48
C ALA A 150 -7.22 -8.41 -13.28
N GLU A 151 -6.78 -7.24 -12.84
CA GLU A 151 -7.27 -5.95 -13.34
C GLU A 151 -6.20 -4.85 -13.46
N HIS A 152 -4.90 -5.15 -13.25
CA HIS A 152 -3.87 -4.11 -13.22
C HIS A 152 -2.83 -4.28 -14.32
N THR A 153 -2.44 -3.19 -14.95
CA THR A 153 -1.29 -3.12 -15.88
C THR A 153 0.05 -3.06 -15.13
N ARG A 154 -0.01 -2.76 -13.83
CA ARG A 154 1.13 -2.75 -12.90
C ARG A 154 0.98 -3.86 -11.87
N ALA A 155 2.03 -4.66 -11.69
CA ALA A 155 2.03 -5.71 -10.68
C ALA A 155 2.64 -5.19 -9.37
N PHE A 156 1.90 -5.28 -8.26
CA PHE A 156 2.47 -5.08 -6.93
C PHE A 156 3.24 -6.34 -6.52
N LEU A 157 4.41 -6.15 -5.92
CA LEU A 157 5.26 -7.24 -5.41
C LEU A 157 5.57 -6.99 -3.94
N LYS A 158 5.00 -7.80 -3.08
CA LYS A 158 5.35 -7.77 -1.66
C LYS A 158 6.71 -8.44 -1.47
N VAL A 159 7.73 -7.64 -1.16
CA VAL A 159 9.10 -8.12 -0.94
C VAL A 159 9.53 -8.06 0.53
N GLN A 160 8.76 -7.36 1.37
CA GLN A 160 9.04 -7.16 2.78
C GLN A 160 7.74 -7.09 3.58
N ASP A 161 7.76 -7.60 4.83
CA ASP A 161 6.65 -7.53 5.78
C ASP A 161 7.16 -7.18 7.19
N GLY A 162 6.25 -6.67 8.03
CA GLY A 162 6.56 -6.26 9.40
C GLY A 162 7.41 -4.99 9.49
N CYS A 163 7.58 -4.46 10.71
CA CYS A 163 8.31 -3.22 10.94
C CYS A 163 8.89 -3.16 12.36
N ASN A 164 10.14 -2.69 12.49
CA ASN A 164 10.84 -2.53 13.78
C ASN A 164 10.93 -1.07 14.25
N GLN A 165 10.27 -0.11 13.58
CA GLN A 165 10.42 1.31 13.92
C GLN A 165 9.67 1.70 15.20
N PHE A 166 8.53 1.07 15.50
CA PHE A 166 7.72 1.38 16.68
C PHE A 166 7.42 2.88 16.84
N CYS A 167 7.06 3.54 15.74
CA CYS A 167 6.54 4.90 15.80
C CYS A 167 5.38 4.96 16.79
N THR A 168 5.33 6.00 17.60
CA THR A 168 4.43 6.04 18.78
C THR A 168 2.95 5.96 18.44
N TYR A 169 2.56 6.31 17.23
CA TYR A 169 1.18 6.27 16.73
C TYR A 169 0.80 4.97 15.99
N CYS A 170 1.79 4.12 15.67
CA CYS A 170 1.62 3.05 14.70
C CYS A 170 1.28 1.70 15.37
N ILE A 171 0.18 1.09 14.89
CA ILE A 171 -0.26 -0.24 15.33
C ILE A 171 0.39 -1.39 14.53
N ILE A 172 1.01 -1.07 13.40
CA ILE A 172 1.49 -2.07 12.43
C ILE A 172 2.53 -3.04 12.99
N PRO A 173 3.51 -2.65 13.84
CA PRO A 173 4.41 -3.62 14.45
C PRO A 173 3.71 -4.70 15.28
N TYR A 174 2.53 -4.42 15.79
CA TYR A 174 1.71 -5.37 16.56
C TYR A 174 0.83 -6.24 15.65
N ALA A 175 0.34 -5.67 14.55
CA ALA A 175 -0.50 -6.39 13.59
C ALA A 175 0.29 -7.25 12.58
N ARG A 176 1.52 -6.83 12.23
CA ARG A 176 2.35 -7.52 11.23
C ARG A 176 3.68 -8.04 11.77
N GLY A 177 4.01 -7.76 13.03
CA GLY A 177 5.22 -8.26 13.68
C GLY A 177 6.50 -7.58 13.21
N ARG A 178 7.62 -8.30 13.40
CA ARG A 178 8.97 -7.85 13.09
C ARG A 178 9.26 -7.90 11.59
N VAL A 179 10.33 -7.22 11.19
CA VAL A 179 10.85 -7.23 9.81
C VAL A 179 11.07 -8.68 9.34
N ARG A 180 10.55 -8.97 8.17
CA ARG A 180 10.76 -10.21 7.43
C ARG A 180 10.88 -9.87 5.94
N SER A 181 11.94 -10.34 5.32
CA SER A 181 12.25 -10.06 3.93
C SER A 181 12.11 -11.32 3.08
N ARG A 182 11.65 -11.14 1.87
CA ARG A 182 11.58 -12.20 0.86
C ARG A 182 12.94 -12.35 0.19
N ARG A 183 13.36 -13.57 -0.10
CA ARG A 183 14.63 -13.82 -0.79
C ARG A 183 14.63 -13.21 -2.19
N GLN A 184 15.76 -12.63 -2.59
CA GLN A 184 15.92 -12.00 -3.91
C GLN A 184 15.60 -12.98 -5.04
N SER A 185 16.05 -14.24 -4.95
CA SER A 185 15.77 -15.28 -5.93
C SER A 185 14.28 -15.46 -6.20
N ASP A 186 13.47 -15.53 -5.13
CA ASP A 186 12.03 -15.75 -5.24
C ASP A 186 11.31 -14.54 -5.85
N VAL A 187 11.81 -13.33 -5.55
CA VAL A 187 11.27 -12.09 -6.15
C VAL A 187 11.60 -12.06 -7.64
N VAL A 188 12.84 -12.35 -8.03
CA VAL A 188 13.28 -12.36 -9.43
C VAL A 188 12.50 -13.39 -10.25
N GLU A 189 12.26 -14.58 -9.71
CA GLU A 189 11.45 -15.60 -10.39
C GLU A 189 10.02 -15.14 -10.63
N GLU A 190 9.41 -14.47 -9.65
CA GLU A 190 8.05 -13.92 -9.82
C GLU A 190 8.03 -12.78 -10.83
N VAL A 191 9.03 -11.88 -10.81
CA VAL A 191 9.17 -10.81 -11.80
C VAL A 191 9.30 -11.38 -13.22
N LYS A 192 10.06 -12.47 -13.42
CA LYS A 192 10.16 -13.15 -14.72
C LYS A 192 8.79 -13.67 -15.19
N ARG A 193 8.04 -14.35 -14.31
CA ARG A 193 6.68 -14.83 -14.66
C ARG A 193 5.75 -13.69 -15.03
N LEU A 194 5.82 -12.57 -14.32
CA LEU A 194 5.02 -11.38 -14.64
C LEU A 194 5.44 -10.76 -15.98
N ALA A 195 6.75 -10.70 -16.27
CA ALA A 195 7.24 -10.23 -17.58
C ALA A 195 6.75 -11.13 -18.73
N GLU A 196 6.82 -12.47 -18.55
CA GLU A 196 6.27 -13.45 -19.51
C GLU A 196 4.75 -13.31 -19.69
N ALA A 197 4.02 -12.91 -18.65
CA ALA A 197 2.60 -12.61 -18.72
C ALA A 197 2.30 -11.22 -19.35
N GLY A 198 3.33 -10.45 -19.73
CA GLY A 198 3.20 -9.18 -20.45
C GLY A 198 3.16 -7.93 -19.57
N TYR A 199 3.40 -8.04 -18.27
CA TYR A 199 3.50 -6.85 -17.39
C TYR A 199 4.76 -6.06 -17.70
N GLN A 200 4.61 -4.74 -17.83
CA GLN A 200 5.71 -3.83 -18.15
C GLN A 200 6.21 -3.04 -16.93
N GLU A 201 5.38 -2.89 -15.90
CA GLU A 201 5.74 -2.19 -14.66
C GLU A 201 5.51 -3.08 -13.44
N VAL A 202 6.52 -3.10 -12.55
CA VAL A 202 6.44 -3.73 -11.23
C VAL A 202 6.62 -2.68 -10.14
N VAL A 203 5.88 -2.83 -9.03
CA VAL A 203 5.97 -1.96 -7.86
C VAL A 203 6.49 -2.78 -6.70
N LEU A 204 7.77 -2.60 -6.32
CA LEU A 204 8.33 -3.23 -5.13
C LEU A 204 7.69 -2.61 -3.90
N THR A 205 6.99 -3.41 -3.10
CA THR A 205 6.24 -2.93 -1.95
C THR A 205 6.55 -3.72 -0.68
N GLY A 206 6.37 -3.06 0.46
CA GLY A 206 6.54 -3.64 1.78
C GLY A 206 5.86 -2.79 2.83
N ILE A 207 5.80 -3.29 4.04
CA ILE A 207 5.34 -2.53 5.21
C ILE A 207 6.36 -1.44 5.59
N HIS A 208 7.64 -1.75 5.46
CA HIS A 208 8.76 -0.82 5.62
C HIS A 208 9.87 -1.23 4.67
N LEU A 209 9.71 -0.89 3.40
CA LEU A 209 10.58 -1.33 2.31
C LEU A 209 12.06 -1.06 2.57
N SER A 210 12.40 0.07 3.21
CA SER A 210 13.77 0.43 3.60
C SER A 210 14.41 -0.54 4.60
N SER A 211 13.64 -1.44 5.23
CA SER A 211 14.16 -2.49 6.10
C SER A 211 14.39 -3.83 5.39
N TYR A 212 14.24 -3.89 4.08
CA TYR A 212 14.50 -5.11 3.33
C TYR A 212 15.93 -5.61 3.56
N GLY A 213 16.06 -6.88 3.88
CA GLY A 213 17.33 -7.57 4.10
C GLY A 213 17.92 -7.43 5.50
N LEU A 214 17.35 -6.60 6.40
CA LEU A 214 17.87 -6.41 7.75
C LEU A 214 17.71 -7.65 8.66
N ASP A 215 16.84 -8.57 8.30
CA ASP A 215 16.57 -9.81 9.02
C ASP A 215 17.36 -11.02 8.47
N PHE A 216 18.07 -10.85 7.35
CA PHE A 216 18.91 -11.92 6.81
C PHE A 216 20.14 -12.18 7.69
N PRO A 217 20.56 -13.45 7.83
CA PRO A 217 21.76 -13.82 8.56
C PRO A 217 23.01 -13.10 8.05
N GLU A 218 23.99 -12.94 8.95
CA GLU A 218 25.28 -12.39 8.56
C GLU A 218 25.97 -13.34 7.57
N GLY A 219 26.39 -12.80 6.41
CA GLY A 219 26.92 -13.58 5.28
C GLY A 219 25.92 -13.92 4.18
N GLU A 220 24.61 -13.74 4.42
CA GLU A 220 23.54 -13.89 3.43
C GLU A 220 22.79 -12.59 3.18
N LYS A 221 23.42 -11.45 3.50
CA LYS A 221 22.78 -10.13 3.41
C LYS A 221 22.59 -9.73 1.95
N GLU A 222 21.32 -9.53 1.60
CA GLU A 222 20.89 -8.88 0.37
C GLU A 222 20.25 -7.55 0.77
N THR A 223 20.69 -6.44 0.17
CA THR A 223 20.13 -5.12 0.44
C THR A 223 18.98 -4.81 -0.51
N LEU A 224 18.19 -3.78 -0.19
CA LEU A 224 17.18 -3.29 -1.13
C LEU A 224 17.80 -2.87 -2.48
N LEU A 225 18.99 -2.30 -2.47
CA LEU A 225 19.71 -1.93 -3.70
C LEU A 225 20.07 -3.15 -4.53
N ASP A 226 20.51 -4.25 -3.90
CA ASP A 226 20.82 -5.50 -4.60
C ASP A 226 19.56 -6.10 -5.22
N LEU A 227 18.43 -6.06 -4.50
CA LEU A 227 17.14 -6.49 -5.03
C LEU A 227 16.73 -5.65 -6.24
N ILE A 228 16.83 -4.31 -6.16
CA ILE A 228 16.48 -3.43 -7.29
C ILE A 228 17.35 -3.74 -8.50
N ARG A 229 18.67 -3.93 -8.33
CA ARG A 229 19.60 -4.33 -9.42
C ARG A 229 19.19 -5.67 -10.06
N ALA A 230 18.83 -6.65 -9.24
CA ALA A 230 18.43 -7.96 -9.74
C ALA A 230 17.10 -7.89 -10.52
N VAL A 231 16.16 -7.06 -10.10
CA VAL A 231 14.90 -6.84 -10.83
C VAL A 231 15.14 -6.00 -12.11
N ASP A 232 16.04 -5.02 -12.08
CA ASP A 232 16.43 -4.23 -13.25
C ASP A 232 17.03 -5.10 -14.37
N ALA A 233 17.72 -6.18 -14.00
CA ALA A 233 18.29 -7.14 -14.94
C ALA A 233 17.26 -8.08 -15.61
N VAL A 234 16.00 -8.09 -15.17
CA VAL A 234 14.96 -8.96 -15.77
C VAL A 234 14.46 -8.34 -17.08
N ASP A 235 14.57 -9.11 -18.18
CA ASP A 235 14.02 -8.71 -19.47
C ASP A 235 12.47 -8.68 -19.45
N GLY A 236 11.87 -7.84 -20.28
CA GLY A 236 10.42 -7.68 -20.40
C GLY A 236 9.83 -6.63 -19.44
N ILE A 237 10.39 -6.43 -18.26
CA ILE A 237 10.01 -5.32 -17.38
C ILE A 237 10.70 -4.03 -17.88
N ARG A 238 9.91 -2.97 -18.04
CA ARG A 238 10.37 -1.66 -18.50
C ARG A 238 10.42 -0.61 -17.39
N ARG A 239 9.63 -0.80 -16.32
CA ARG A 239 9.54 0.14 -15.20
C ARG A 239 9.57 -0.56 -13.86
N ILE A 240 10.34 -0.01 -12.94
CA ILE A 240 10.42 -0.41 -11.54
C ILE A 240 10.02 0.79 -10.70
N ARG A 241 8.95 0.66 -9.94
CA ARG A 241 8.52 1.68 -9.00
C ARG A 241 8.76 1.20 -7.58
N LEU A 242 9.20 2.11 -6.72
CA LEU A 242 9.44 1.82 -5.32
C LEU A 242 8.23 2.22 -4.48
N GLY A 243 7.84 1.39 -3.55
CA GLY A 243 6.88 1.73 -2.51
C GLY A 243 7.46 2.76 -1.54
N SER A 244 6.75 3.00 -0.42
CA SER A 244 7.16 4.00 0.56
C SER A 244 8.54 3.71 1.15
N LEU A 245 9.40 4.73 1.15
CA LEU A 245 10.75 4.68 1.69
C LEU A 245 10.87 5.52 2.95
N GLU A 246 11.70 5.08 3.86
CA GLU A 246 12.20 5.88 4.98
C GLU A 246 13.37 6.75 4.48
N PRO A 247 13.47 8.04 4.85
CA PRO A 247 14.53 8.92 4.34
C PRO A 247 15.95 8.43 4.63
N GLY A 248 16.14 7.65 5.70
CA GLY A 248 17.45 7.11 6.07
C GLY A 248 18.13 6.24 5.03
N ILE A 249 17.37 5.59 4.11
CA ILE A 249 17.96 4.76 3.06
C ILE A 249 18.56 5.59 1.91
N ILE A 250 18.11 6.84 1.76
CA ILE A 250 18.59 7.73 0.69
C ILE A 250 19.98 8.26 1.06
N THR A 251 20.99 7.48 0.75
CA THR A 251 22.39 7.89 0.77
C THR A 251 22.81 8.38 -0.63
N GLU A 252 23.94 9.06 -0.74
CA GLU A 252 24.48 9.48 -2.05
C GLU A 252 24.70 8.27 -2.96
N GLU A 253 25.32 7.21 -2.42
CA GLU A 253 25.53 5.93 -3.13
C GLU A 253 24.20 5.31 -3.61
N PHE A 254 23.18 5.26 -2.75
CA PHE A 254 21.88 4.70 -3.12
C PHE A 254 21.22 5.53 -4.22
N ALA A 255 21.20 6.86 -4.08
CA ALA A 255 20.58 7.76 -5.04
C ALA A 255 21.25 7.69 -6.43
N GLU A 256 22.59 7.69 -6.47
CA GLU A 256 23.36 7.56 -7.70
C GLU A 256 23.14 6.19 -8.35
N ALA A 257 23.16 5.12 -7.56
CA ALA A 257 22.97 3.76 -8.07
C ALA A 257 21.58 3.55 -8.69
N ILE A 258 20.49 4.03 -8.05
CA ILE A 258 19.15 3.90 -8.61
C ILE A 258 18.94 4.82 -9.83
N ALA A 259 19.60 5.98 -9.88
CA ALA A 259 19.54 6.86 -11.04
C ALA A 259 20.28 6.29 -12.27
N ALA A 260 21.29 5.45 -12.04
CA ALA A 260 21.99 4.73 -13.11
C ALA A 260 21.18 3.56 -13.71
N MET A 261 20.05 3.17 -13.08
CA MET A 261 19.15 2.12 -13.57
C MET A 261 17.95 2.76 -14.32
N PRO A 262 17.92 2.70 -15.66
CA PRO A 262 16.91 3.43 -16.44
C PRO A 262 15.48 2.92 -16.23
N LYS A 263 15.28 1.70 -15.72
CA LYS A 263 13.94 1.18 -15.41
C LYS A 263 13.35 1.76 -14.11
N VAL A 264 14.19 2.27 -13.19
CA VAL A 264 13.69 2.88 -11.94
C VAL A 264 12.98 4.19 -12.24
N CYS A 265 11.72 4.28 -11.82
CA CYS A 265 10.90 5.46 -12.04
C CYS A 265 11.34 6.62 -11.12
N PRO A 266 11.42 7.87 -11.63
CA PRO A 266 11.76 9.05 -10.83
C PRO A 266 10.57 9.53 -9.99
N HIS A 267 10.01 8.63 -9.20
CA HIS A 267 8.90 8.85 -8.29
C HIS A 267 9.21 8.21 -6.93
N PHE A 268 9.31 9.02 -5.89
CA PHE A 268 9.74 8.57 -4.57
C PHE A 268 8.76 9.06 -3.51
N HIS A 269 8.12 8.11 -2.84
CA HIS A 269 7.34 8.40 -1.65
C HIS A 269 8.24 8.27 -0.42
N LEU A 270 8.60 9.42 0.18
CA LEU A 270 9.40 9.48 1.41
C LEU A 270 8.52 9.82 2.59
N SER A 271 8.48 8.99 3.62
CA SER A 271 7.61 9.17 4.78
C SER A 271 8.13 10.28 5.71
N LEU A 272 7.56 11.51 5.63
CA LEU A 272 7.93 12.66 6.48
C LEU A 272 7.23 12.62 7.84
N GLN A 273 5.93 12.53 7.84
CA GLN A 273 4.99 12.55 8.98
C GLN A 273 4.80 13.93 9.63
N SER A 274 5.84 14.74 9.80
CA SER A 274 5.80 16.13 10.28
C SER A 274 7.06 16.88 9.85
N GLY A 275 6.95 18.16 9.56
CA GLY A 275 8.09 19.06 9.33
C GLY A 275 8.67 19.69 10.61
N SER A 276 8.09 19.40 11.78
CA SER A 276 8.61 19.90 13.07
C SER A 276 9.43 18.84 13.80
N ASN A 277 10.65 19.17 14.19
CA ASN A 277 11.54 18.27 14.93
C ASN A 277 10.98 17.89 16.31
N GLY A 278 10.22 18.78 16.97
CA GLY A 278 9.55 18.50 18.23
C GLY A 278 8.50 17.39 18.07
N THR A 279 7.67 17.48 17.05
CA THR A 279 6.66 16.47 16.73
C THR A 279 7.29 15.16 16.24
N LEU A 280 8.31 15.19 15.36
CA LEU A 280 9.05 14.00 14.91
C LEU A 280 9.66 13.22 16.09
N LYS A 281 10.24 13.90 17.06
CA LYS A 281 10.78 13.28 18.27
C LYS A 281 9.70 12.57 19.09
N ARG A 282 8.54 13.21 19.30
CA ARG A 282 7.40 12.59 20.00
C ARG A 282 6.82 11.40 19.21
N MET A 283 6.84 11.45 17.88
CA MET A 283 6.48 10.35 17.00
C MET A 283 7.46 9.17 17.01
N ASN A 284 8.64 9.32 17.66
CA ASN A 284 9.76 8.37 17.62
C ASN A 284 10.36 8.19 16.22
N ARG A 285 10.37 9.26 15.40
CA ARG A 285 11.07 9.24 14.11
C ARG A 285 12.57 9.36 14.34
N LYS A 286 13.36 8.78 13.42
CA LYS A 286 14.83 8.64 13.55
C LYS A 286 15.60 9.61 12.68
N TYR A 287 14.96 10.69 12.25
CA TYR A 287 15.53 11.75 11.43
C TYR A 287 14.97 13.11 11.85
N THR A 288 15.66 14.18 11.49
CA THR A 288 15.20 15.55 11.61
C THR A 288 14.63 16.07 10.30
N ALA A 289 13.94 17.22 10.33
CA ALA A 289 13.45 17.89 9.12
C ALA A 289 14.59 18.25 8.15
N GLU A 290 15.72 18.71 8.69
CA GLU A 290 16.91 19.08 7.91
C GLU A 290 17.55 17.87 7.23
N GLU A 291 17.67 16.74 7.94
CA GLU A 291 18.13 15.48 7.36
C GLU A 291 17.18 15.00 6.26
N TYR A 292 15.86 15.11 6.47
CA TYR A 292 14.87 14.77 5.46
C TYR A 292 15.02 15.65 4.20
N LYS A 293 15.14 16.97 4.36
CA LYS A 293 15.37 17.90 3.25
C LYS A 293 16.61 17.51 2.44
N HIS A 294 17.70 17.22 3.13
CA HIS A 294 18.94 16.77 2.49
C HIS A 294 18.70 15.51 1.61
N LYS A 295 17.87 14.56 2.04
CA LYS A 295 17.53 13.38 1.23
C LYS A 295 16.73 13.73 -0.02
N CYS A 296 15.80 14.67 0.08
CA CYS A 296 15.10 15.22 -1.09
C CYS A 296 16.06 15.89 -2.08
N ASP A 297 17.03 16.66 -1.57
CA ASP A 297 18.04 17.35 -2.38
C ASP A 297 18.98 16.36 -3.09
N LEU A 298 19.35 15.23 -2.44
CA LEU A 298 20.12 14.17 -3.09
C LEU A 298 19.36 13.57 -4.28
N LEU A 299 18.07 13.27 -4.12
CA LEU A 299 17.25 12.74 -5.23
C LEU A 299 17.12 13.77 -6.36
N ARG A 300 16.94 15.05 -6.05
CA ARG A 300 16.90 16.11 -7.06
C ARG A 300 18.23 16.29 -7.79
N LYS A 301 19.35 16.15 -7.08
CA LYS A 301 20.70 16.21 -7.67
C LYS A 301 20.87 15.19 -8.80
N VAL A 302 20.35 13.97 -8.64
CA VAL A 302 20.56 12.88 -9.60
C VAL A 302 19.46 12.74 -10.65
N TYR A 303 18.21 13.13 -10.32
CA TYR A 303 17.06 13.00 -11.23
C TYR A 303 16.58 14.34 -11.84
N GLY A 304 17.08 15.46 -11.33
CA GLY A 304 16.63 16.81 -11.73
C GLY A 304 15.29 17.18 -11.08
N ASN A 305 14.18 16.67 -11.60
CA ASN A 305 12.84 16.97 -11.09
C ASN A 305 12.01 15.70 -10.83
N PRO A 306 12.43 14.85 -9.87
CA PRO A 306 11.65 13.66 -9.53
C PRO A 306 10.34 14.03 -8.84
N ALA A 307 9.32 13.20 -9.01
CA ALA A 307 8.10 13.31 -8.21
C ALA A 307 8.38 12.87 -6.76
N LEU A 308 8.44 13.82 -5.86
CA LEU A 308 8.54 13.57 -4.42
C LEU A 308 7.15 13.62 -3.80
N THR A 309 6.74 12.54 -3.16
CA THR A 309 5.47 12.46 -2.44
C THR A 309 5.70 12.08 -0.97
N THR A 310 4.75 12.43 -0.11
CA THR A 310 4.91 12.16 1.33
C THR A 310 3.58 12.01 2.05
N ASP A 311 3.65 11.48 3.28
CA ASP A 311 2.57 11.51 4.26
C ASP A 311 2.85 12.56 5.33
N VAL A 312 1.81 13.32 5.76
CA VAL A 312 1.86 14.24 6.89
C VAL A 312 0.68 13.99 7.82
N ILE A 313 0.97 13.88 9.12
CA ILE A 313 -0.03 13.73 10.18
C ILE A 313 -0.18 15.06 10.89
N VAL A 314 -1.39 15.65 10.88
CA VAL A 314 -1.73 16.85 11.62
C VAL A 314 -2.46 16.54 12.92
N GLY A 315 -2.24 17.38 13.94
CA GLY A 315 -2.88 17.25 15.24
C GLY A 315 -2.40 16.05 16.03
N PHE A 316 -1.11 15.73 15.92
CA PHE A 316 -0.45 14.77 16.80
C PHE A 316 -0.51 15.27 18.26
N PRO A 317 -0.60 14.38 19.29
CA PRO A 317 -0.64 14.83 20.68
C PRO A 317 0.45 15.84 21.02
N GLN A 318 0.04 16.96 21.67
CA GLN A 318 0.90 18.08 22.07
C GLN A 318 1.49 18.90 20.89
N GLU A 319 1.03 18.72 19.65
CA GLU A 319 1.47 19.55 18.53
C GLU A 319 0.97 20.99 18.76
N SER A 320 1.89 21.94 19.03
CA SER A 320 1.56 23.35 19.21
C SER A 320 1.21 24.02 17.86
N GLU A 321 0.75 25.28 17.90
CA GLU A 321 0.52 26.06 16.68
C GLU A 321 1.84 26.38 15.98
N GLU A 322 2.90 26.67 16.75
CA GLU A 322 4.22 26.92 16.22
C GLU A 322 4.79 25.68 15.52
N GLU A 323 4.65 24.49 16.12
CA GLU A 323 5.09 23.23 15.50
C GLU A 323 4.30 22.88 14.23
N PHE A 324 3.00 23.20 14.20
CA PHE A 324 2.19 23.05 12.99
C PHE A 324 2.67 24.00 11.89
N GLU A 325 2.96 25.28 12.23
CA GLU A 325 3.46 26.26 11.27
C GLU A 325 4.87 25.90 10.75
N GLU A 326 5.75 25.39 11.61
CA GLU A 326 7.04 24.80 11.18
C GLU A 326 6.83 23.70 10.15
N SER A 327 5.86 22.77 10.41
CA SER A 327 5.55 21.68 9.51
C SER A 327 4.96 22.17 8.18
N ARG A 328 4.04 23.16 8.22
CA ARG A 328 3.47 23.78 7.03
C ARG A 328 4.54 24.44 6.16
N ALA A 329 5.39 25.28 6.79
CA ALA A 329 6.47 25.97 6.09
C ALA A 329 7.49 25.00 5.48
N PHE A 330 7.79 23.90 6.19
CA PHE A 330 8.67 22.85 5.69
C PHE A 330 8.07 22.13 4.46
N VAL A 331 6.79 21.74 4.52
CA VAL A 331 6.09 21.12 3.37
C VAL A 331 6.08 22.06 2.17
N GLU A 332 5.86 23.35 2.42
CA GLU A 332 5.92 24.39 1.38
C GLU A 332 7.30 24.50 0.74
N ASP A 333 8.38 24.51 1.54
CA ASP A 333 9.78 24.63 1.10
C ASP A 333 10.28 23.42 0.30
N ILE A 334 9.83 22.21 0.65
CA ILE A 334 10.23 20.98 -0.07
C ILE A 334 9.63 20.92 -1.48
N HIS A 335 8.52 21.58 -1.78
CA HIS A 335 7.86 21.49 -3.10
C HIS A 335 7.53 20.03 -3.47
N PHE A 336 6.77 19.34 -2.63
CA PHE A 336 6.28 18.01 -2.97
C PHE A 336 5.34 18.05 -4.18
N PHE A 337 5.39 16.99 -5.01
CA PHE A 337 4.37 16.76 -6.03
C PHE A 337 3.01 16.45 -5.38
N GLU A 338 3.01 15.61 -4.35
CA GLU A 338 1.79 15.22 -3.64
C GLU A 338 2.07 14.97 -2.17
N THR A 339 1.19 15.48 -1.32
CA THR A 339 1.23 15.29 0.15
C THR A 339 -0.06 14.65 0.61
N HIS A 340 0.02 13.42 1.13
CA HIS A 340 -1.13 12.76 1.74
C HIS A 340 -1.29 13.25 3.17
N ILE A 341 -2.36 14.00 3.46
CA ILE A 341 -2.60 14.62 4.74
C ILE A 341 -3.57 13.77 5.57
N PHE A 342 -3.11 13.36 6.75
CA PHE A 342 -3.86 12.56 7.70
C PHE A 342 -4.09 13.33 9.00
N LYS A 343 -5.32 13.32 9.50
CA LYS A 343 -5.57 13.71 10.88
C LYS A 343 -5.12 12.60 11.80
N TYR A 344 -4.38 12.93 12.86
CA TYR A 344 -3.98 11.92 13.85
C TYR A 344 -5.17 11.11 14.33
N SER A 345 -5.07 9.80 14.21
CA SER A 345 -6.09 8.83 14.62
C SER A 345 -5.61 8.11 15.88
N ARG A 346 -6.29 8.30 17.00
CA ARG A 346 -5.96 7.66 18.28
C ARG A 346 -6.20 6.17 18.20
N ARG A 347 -5.10 5.39 18.18
CA ARG A 347 -5.14 3.92 18.08
C ARG A 347 -4.91 3.29 19.44
N GLU A 348 -5.91 2.55 19.96
CA GLU A 348 -5.77 1.79 21.22
C GLU A 348 -4.54 0.88 21.15
N GLY A 349 -3.81 0.75 22.26
CA GLY A 349 -2.57 -0.03 22.35
C GLY A 349 -1.31 0.70 21.87
N THR A 350 -1.42 1.88 21.23
CA THR A 350 -0.25 2.67 20.83
C THR A 350 0.17 3.66 21.94
N ARG A 351 1.48 3.99 21.95
CA ARG A 351 2.02 4.95 22.94
C ARG A 351 1.39 6.33 22.81
N ALA A 352 1.16 6.81 21.57
CA ALA A 352 0.55 8.11 21.34
C ALA A 352 -0.91 8.18 21.81
N ALA A 353 -1.63 7.08 21.84
CA ALA A 353 -3.00 7.04 22.38
C ALA A 353 -3.07 7.33 23.89
N ALA A 354 -1.99 7.03 24.63
CA ALA A 354 -1.88 7.26 26.05
C ALA A 354 -1.28 8.66 26.39
N MET A 355 -0.79 9.41 25.41
CA MET A 355 -0.24 10.75 25.63
C MET A 355 -1.34 11.72 26.05
N THR A 356 -1.01 12.64 26.96
CA THR A 356 -1.83 13.81 27.29
C THR A 356 -1.76 14.84 26.17
N GLY A 357 -2.60 15.89 26.21
CA GLY A 357 -2.55 16.96 25.22
C GLY A 357 -3.05 16.51 23.82
N GLN A 358 -4.07 15.67 23.79
CA GLN A 358 -4.76 15.28 22.55
C GLN A 358 -5.39 16.50 21.88
N ILE A 359 -5.11 16.70 20.60
CA ILE A 359 -5.63 17.86 19.84
C ILE A 359 -7.11 17.64 19.50
N PRO A 360 -7.98 18.64 19.70
CA PRO A 360 -9.40 18.57 19.34
C PRO A 360 -9.60 18.32 17.83
N GLU A 361 -10.67 17.61 17.49
CA GLU A 361 -10.96 17.24 16.09
C GLU A 361 -11.18 18.46 15.18
N GLN A 362 -11.74 19.54 15.71
CA GLN A 362 -11.90 20.79 14.96
C GLN A 362 -10.57 21.40 14.56
N GLU A 363 -9.58 21.40 15.47
CA GLU A 363 -8.24 21.91 15.17
C GLU A 363 -7.51 21.04 14.16
N LYS A 364 -7.60 19.70 14.29
CA LYS A 364 -7.07 18.78 13.26
C LYS A 364 -7.69 19.05 11.89
N THR A 365 -8.99 19.32 11.83
CA THR A 365 -9.68 19.61 10.58
C THR A 365 -9.18 20.92 9.97
N LYS A 366 -9.04 21.99 10.78
CA LYS A 366 -8.46 23.27 10.34
C LYS A 366 -7.07 23.09 9.75
N ARG A 367 -6.16 22.43 10.48
CA ARG A 367 -4.79 22.15 10.06
C ARG A 367 -4.75 21.29 8.78
N SER A 368 -5.63 20.29 8.69
CA SER A 368 -5.75 19.46 7.49
C SER A 368 -6.15 20.29 6.26
N HIS A 369 -7.10 21.21 6.37
CA HIS A 369 -7.52 22.06 5.25
C HIS A 369 -6.38 22.95 4.75
N VAL A 370 -5.61 23.56 5.65
CA VAL A 370 -4.46 24.40 5.28
C VAL A 370 -3.45 23.62 4.43
N LEU A 371 -3.12 22.37 4.83
CA LEU A 371 -2.18 21.55 4.06
C LEU A 371 -2.79 20.99 2.78
N LEU A 372 -4.09 20.71 2.73
CA LEU A 372 -4.77 20.28 1.50
C LEU A 372 -4.76 21.38 0.43
N GLU A 373 -4.97 22.65 0.81
CA GLU A 373 -4.88 23.80 -0.11
C GLU A 373 -3.44 23.98 -0.61
N LEU A 374 -2.44 23.77 0.26
CA LEU A 374 -1.04 23.80 -0.13
C LEU A 374 -0.70 22.67 -1.11
N ASP A 375 -1.16 21.44 -0.84
CA ASP A 375 -0.96 20.28 -1.71
C ASP A 375 -1.56 20.51 -3.10
N GLU A 376 -2.80 20.99 -3.18
CA GLU A 376 -3.46 21.28 -4.46
C GLU A 376 -2.65 22.26 -5.32
N ARG A 377 -2.14 23.33 -4.72
CA ARG A 377 -1.29 24.31 -5.40
C ARG A 377 0.03 23.69 -5.88
N ARG A 378 0.71 22.93 -5.04
CA ARG A 378 2.00 22.30 -5.37
C ARG A 378 1.87 21.24 -6.45
N ARG A 379 0.80 20.44 -6.39
CA ARG A 379 0.47 19.46 -7.43
C ARG A 379 0.28 20.14 -8.78
N GLN A 380 -0.50 21.22 -8.83
CA GLN A 380 -0.73 21.96 -10.05
C GLN A 380 0.58 22.55 -10.61
N GLU A 381 1.39 23.22 -9.77
CA GLU A 381 2.70 23.76 -10.16
C GLU A 381 3.62 22.68 -10.75
N TYR A 382 3.64 21.48 -10.13
CA TYR A 382 4.44 20.37 -10.63
C TYR A 382 3.94 19.88 -12.00
N MET A 383 2.63 19.71 -12.16
CA MET A 383 2.02 19.27 -13.42
C MET A 383 2.21 20.28 -14.56
N GLU A 384 2.12 21.59 -14.29
CA GLU A 384 2.39 22.65 -15.27
C GLU A 384 3.77 22.53 -15.89
N GLY A 385 4.76 22.05 -15.11
CA GLY A 385 6.12 21.82 -15.58
C GLY A 385 6.25 20.73 -16.65
N PHE A 386 5.19 19.96 -16.92
CA PHE A 386 5.16 18.88 -17.93
C PHE A 386 4.33 19.21 -19.16
N LEU A 387 3.62 20.33 -19.19
CA LEU A 387 2.87 20.75 -20.36
C LEU A 387 3.82 21.01 -21.54
N GLY A 388 3.43 20.55 -22.71
CA GLY A 388 4.21 20.68 -23.95
C GLY A 388 5.46 19.80 -24.04
N LYS A 389 5.70 18.92 -23.03
CA LYS A 389 6.79 17.92 -23.07
C LYS A 389 6.27 16.58 -23.54
N GLU A 390 7.07 15.85 -24.31
CA GLU A 390 6.76 14.47 -24.67
C GLU A 390 6.99 13.55 -23.47
N LEU A 391 5.95 12.80 -23.08
CA LEU A 391 5.93 11.91 -21.92
C LEU A 391 5.63 10.48 -22.36
N GLU A 392 6.38 9.51 -21.84
CA GLU A 392 6.07 8.09 -21.99
C GLU A 392 5.03 7.69 -20.94
N VAL A 393 3.87 7.23 -21.37
CA VAL A 393 2.73 6.85 -20.52
C VAL A 393 2.43 5.37 -20.68
N LEU A 394 2.35 4.62 -19.57
CA LEU A 394 1.77 3.28 -19.55
C LEU A 394 0.27 3.42 -19.41
N MET A 395 -0.48 3.05 -20.46
CA MET A 395 -1.94 3.12 -20.46
C MET A 395 -2.55 1.96 -19.66
N GLU A 396 -3.58 2.26 -18.86
CA GLU A 396 -4.09 1.35 -17.84
C GLU A 396 -5.57 1.01 -18.03
N GLU A 397 -6.41 2.01 -18.20
CA GLU A 397 -7.86 1.83 -18.24
C GLU A 397 -8.55 2.87 -19.14
N GLU A 398 -9.72 2.52 -19.62
CA GLU A 398 -10.62 3.46 -20.26
C GLU A 398 -11.53 4.10 -19.21
N VAL A 399 -11.66 5.43 -19.24
CA VAL A 399 -12.51 6.21 -18.33
C VAL A 399 -13.35 7.21 -19.11
N GLU A 400 -14.54 7.53 -18.60
CA GLU A 400 -15.38 8.61 -19.12
C GLU A 400 -15.02 9.92 -18.41
N ILE A 401 -14.66 10.94 -19.19
CA ILE A 401 -14.39 12.31 -18.72
C ILE A 401 -15.31 13.25 -19.54
N ASP A 402 -16.18 13.98 -18.88
CA ASP A 402 -17.14 14.92 -19.49
C ASP A 402 -17.98 14.28 -20.65
N GLY A 403 -18.37 13.03 -20.51
CA GLY A 403 -19.16 12.29 -21.50
C GLY A 403 -18.36 11.75 -22.70
N VAL A 404 -17.02 11.81 -22.64
CA VAL A 404 -16.12 11.30 -23.67
C VAL A 404 -15.20 10.22 -23.07
N HIS A 405 -15.00 9.12 -23.79
CA HIS A 405 -14.13 8.03 -23.38
C HIS A 405 -12.67 8.35 -23.68
N TYR A 406 -11.81 8.27 -22.67
CA TYR A 406 -10.38 8.45 -22.75
C TYR A 406 -9.65 7.23 -22.20
N TRP A 407 -8.54 6.88 -22.80
CA TRP A 407 -7.57 6.01 -22.18
C TRP A 407 -6.74 6.80 -21.17
N THR A 408 -6.61 6.30 -19.95
CA THR A 408 -5.78 6.90 -18.92
C THR A 408 -4.64 5.99 -18.52
N GLY A 409 -3.54 6.60 -18.10
CA GLY A 409 -2.36 5.89 -17.65
C GLY A 409 -1.43 6.81 -16.87
N HIS A 410 -0.27 6.29 -16.47
CA HIS A 410 0.70 7.05 -15.68
C HIS A 410 2.06 7.17 -16.37
N THR A 411 2.66 8.35 -16.21
CA THR A 411 4.06 8.58 -16.60
C THR A 411 5.03 7.90 -15.62
N ARG A 412 6.31 8.00 -15.89
CA ARG A 412 7.35 7.53 -14.97
C ARG A 412 7.34 8.30 -13.64
N GLU A 413 7.01 9.59 -13.68
CA GLU A 413 6.86 10.47 -12.50
C GLU A 413 5.52 10.25 -11.77
N TYR A 414 4.68 9.34 -12.26
CA TYR A 414 3.36 9.03 -11.71
C TYR A 414 2.29 10.10 -11.98
N LEU A 415 2.49 10.93 -13.00
CA LEU A 415 1.45 11.84 -13.47
C LEU A 415 0.38 11.06 -14.25
N ARG A 416 -0.87 11.30 -13.92
CA ARG A 416 -1.99 10.74 -14.67
C ARG A 416 -2.18 11.50 -15.97
N VAL A 417 -2.29 10.78 -17.07
CA VAL A 417 -2.49 11.33 -18.41
C VAL A 417 -3.70 10.67 -19.06
N ALA A 418 -4.53 11.48 -19.74
CA ALA A 418 -5.66 10.97 -20.51
C ALA A 418 -5.45 11.25 -22.02
N VAL A 419 -5.75 10.26 -22.83
CA VAL A 419 -5.58 10.30 -24.30
C VAL A 419 -6.87 9.85 -24.98
N LEU A 420 -7.30 10.58 -25.98
CA LEU A 420 -8.40 10.18 -26.84
C LEU A 420 -7.88 9.18 -27.88
N SER A 421 -8.46 7.97 -27.91
CA SER A 421 -8.15 6.93 -28.90
C SER A 421 -9.32 6.01 -29.11
N GLU A 422 -9.55 5.62 -30.37
CA GLU A 422 -10.50 4.58 -30.76
C GLU A 422 -9.88 3.15 -30.63
N GLU A 423 -8.54 3.08 -30.52
CA GLU A 423 -7.82 1.82 -30.35
C GLU A 423 -7.73 1.45 -28.86
N ASN A 424 -7.70 0.16 -28.56
CA ASN A 424 -7.44 -0.33 -27.22
C ASN A 424 -5.96 -0.10 -26.86
N LEU A 425 -5.72 0.80 -25.92
CA LEU A 425 -4.38 1.16 -25.46
C LEU A 425 -3.97 0.43 -24.16
N MET A 426 -4.79 -0.45 -23.61
CA MET A 426 -4.48 -1.15 -22.35
C MET A 426 -3.09 -1.79 -22.40
N ASN A 427 -2.28 -1.54 -21.37
CA ASN A 427 -0.91 -2.05 -21.21
C ASN A 427 0.06 -1.65 -22.34
N GLN A 428 -0.24 -0.58 -23.08
CA GLN A 428 0.66 -0.04 -24.10
C GLN A 428 1.45 1.17 -23.55
N MET A 429 2.72 1.26 -23.96
CA MET A 429 3.54 2.47 -23.74
C MET A 429 3.29 3.44 -24.90
N VAL A 430 2.74 4.61 -24.58
CA VAL A 430 2.39 5.65 -25.58
C VAL A 430 3.13 6.94 -25.27
N LEU A 431 3.66 7.59 -26.31
CA LEU A 431 4.23 8.94 -26.18
C LEU A 431 3.12 9.98 -26.31
N VAL A 432 3.02 10.87 -25.33
CA VAL A 432 1.95 11.87 -25.23
C VAL A 432 2.56 13.23 -24.93
N THR A 433 2.10 14.27 -25.61
CA THR A 433 2.45 15.68 -25.30
C THR A 433 1.23 16.39 -24.76
N PRO A 434 1.04 16.48 -23.43
CA PRO A 434 -0.13 17.12 -22.86
C PRO A 434 -0.11 18.63 -23.10
N ALA A 435 -1.29 19.17 -23.43
CA ALA A 435 -1.46 20.60 -23.71
C ALA A 435 -2.16 21.35 -22.56
N ARG A 436 -2.82 20.64 -21.67
CA ARG A 436 -3.60 21.25 -20.57
C ARG A 436 -3.71 20.32 -19.36
N ILE A 437 -4.07 20.91 -18.24
CA ILE A 437 -4.49 20.19 -17.04
C ILE A 437 -6.03 20.14 -17.03
N HIS A 438 -6.58 18.96 -16.78
CA HIS A 438 -8.01 18.76 -16.58
C HIS A 438 -8.27 18.38 -15.12
N GLY A 439 -9.19 19.10 -14.47
CA GLY A 439 -9.48 18.91 -13.04
C GLY A 439 -8.26 19.20 -12.17
N LYS A 440 -8.03 18.32 -11.17
CA LYS A 440 -6.96 18.52 -10.17
C LYS A 440 -5.71 17.66 -10.41
N ASP A 441 -5.82 16.62 -11.25
CA ASP A 441 -4.83 15.53 -11.26
C ASP A 441 -4.61 14.87 -12.64
N CYS A 442 -5.12 15.39 -13.73
CA CYS A 442 -5.02 14.75 -15.03
C CYS A 442 -4.44 15.71 -16.09
N LEU A 443 -3.43 15.24 -16.81
CA LEU A 443 -2.88 15.89 -17.99
C LEU A 443 -3.62 15.41 -19.27
N MET A 444 -3.90 16.32 -20.19
CA MET A 444 -4.55 16.00 -21.48
C MET A 444 -3.85 16.70 -22.63
#